data_6af0d2b10934a6c26664f586a9cf2ab9
#
_entry.id   6af0d2b10934a6c26664f586a9cf2ab9
#
_cell.length_a   1.000
_cell.length_b   1.000
_cell.length_c   1.000
_cell.angle_alpha   90.00
_cell.angle_beta   90.00
_cell.angle_gamma   90.00
#
_symmetry.space_group_name_H-M   'P 1'
#
loop_
_entity.id
_entity.type
_entity.pdbx_description
1 polymer ?
#
loop_
_entity_poly.entity_id
_entity_poly.type
_entity_poly.pdbx_seq_one_letter_code
_entity_poly.pdbx_strand_id
1 'polypeptide(L)'
;MANENQIQIFQYNGSPITFNNGDSVMVNATEMAKHFGKQPAHWLRSQSTQEFINALSGMRNCIATDLVQVVNGGDNYGTWMHEDVALEFAR
;
A
#
# COMPACT_ATOMS: atom_id res chain seq x y z
N MET A 1 14.86 10.47 19.00
CA MET A 1 13.92 9.38 19.08
C MET A 1 13.07 9.27 17.85
N ALA A 2 13.26 8.22 17.16
CA ALA A 2 12.52 8.04 15.93
C ALA A 2 11.08 7.63 16.22
N ASN A 3 10.17 8.14 15.44
CA ASN A 3 8.77 7.74 15.51
C ASN A 3 8.52 6.74 14.43
N GLU A 4 8.52 5.50 14.83
CA GLU A 4 8.37 4.43 13.85
C GLU A 4 6.99 4.39 13.25
N ASN A 5 6.00 4.80 14.03
CA ASN A 5 4.62 4.65 13.60
C ASN A 5 3.97 6.00 13.50
N GLN A 6 4.10 6.61 12.35
CA GLN A 6 3.44 7.88 12.10
C GLN A 6 2.18 7.62 11.30
N ILE A 7 1.15 7.18 12.02
CA ILE A 7 -0.11 6.83 11.42
C ILE A 7 -0.93 8.10 11.21
N GLN A 8 -1.41 8.27 10.00
CA GLN A 8 -2.33 9.35 9.66
C GLN A 8 -3.54 8.76 8.96
N ILE A 9 -4.69 9.33 9.23
CA ILE A 9 -5.93 8.85 8.66
C ILE A 9 -6.58 9.99 7.88
N PHE A 10 -6.81 9.76 6.59
CA PHE A 10 -7.54 10.69 5.75
C PHE A 10 -8.96 10.18 5.55
N GLN A 11 -9.90 11.11 5.48
CA GLN A 11 -11.30 10.78 5.17
C GLN A 11 -11.52 10.99 3.69
N TYR A 12 -11.97 9.94 3.02
CA TYR A 12 -12.31 10.02 1.60
C TYR A 12 -13.73 9.52 1.43
N ASN A 13 -14.63 10.41 1.03
CA ASN A 13 -16.05 10.10 0.90
C ASN A 13 -16.62 9.51 2.20
N GLY A 14 -16.16 10.02 3.35
CA GLY A 14 -16.63 9.56 4.64
C GLY A 14 -15.99 8.27 5.13
N SER A 15 -15.06 7.71 4.40
CA SER A 15 -14.38 6.47 4.82
C SER A 15 -12.91 6.75 5.12
N PRO A 16 -12.38 6.12 6.17
CA PRO A 16 -10.97 6.36 6.53
C PRO A 16 -10.03 5.60 5.61
N ILE A 17 -8.91 6.24 5.28
CA ILE A 17 -7.79 5.60 4.61
C ILE A 17 -6.56 5.87 5.45
N THR A 18 -5.94 4.82 5.92
CA THR A 18 -4.83 4.91 6.85
C THR A 18 -3.50 4.92 6.12
N PHE A 19 -2.64 5.83 6.51
CA PHE A 19 -1.28 5.97 5.99
C PHE A 19 -0.31 5.76 7.12
N ASN A 20 0.83 5.17 6.82
CA ASN A 20 1.93 5.07 7.75
C ASN A 20 3.13 5.81 7.16
N ASN A 21 3.52 6.91 7.80
CA ASN A 21 4.60 7.78 7.33
C ASN A 21 5.91 7.48 8.03
N GLY A 22 6.28 6.20 8.14
CA GLY A 22 7.56 5.83 8.72
C GLY A 22 8.71 6.17 7.79
N ASP A 23 9.56 5.17 7.50
CA ASP A 23 10.69 5.40 6.60
C ASP A 23 10.24 5.74 5.19
N SER A 24 9.11 5.20 4.78
CA SER A 24 8.48 5.58 3.52
C SER A 24 6.98 5.57 3.74
N VAL A 25 6.26 6.22 2.83
CA VAL A 25 4.81 6.34 2.98
C VAL A 25 4.17 5.05 2.49
N MET A 26 3.46 4.39 3.40
CA MET A 26 2.69 3.18 3.10
C MET A 26 1.21 3.49 3.26
N VAL A 27 0.41 3.00 2.32
CA VAL A 27 -1.02 3.26 2.28
C VAL A 27 -1.76 1.95 2.46
N ASN A 28 -2.82 1.96 3.26
CA ASN A 28 -3.65 0.77 3.42
C ASN A 28 -4.54 0.62 2.20
N ALA A 29 -4.11 -0.23 1.27
CA ALA A 29 -4.81 -0.43 0.02
C ALA A 29 -6.14 -1.15 0.20
N THR A 30 -6.28 -1.93 1.28
CA THR A 30 -7.54 -2.59 1.56
C THR A 30 -8.64 -1.55 1.82
N GLU A 31 -8.30 -0.48 2.53
CA GLU A 31 -9.25 0.61 2.75
C GLU A 31 -9.51 1.40 1.48
N MET A 32 -8.45 1.67 0.70
CA MET A 32 -8.62 2.35 -0.57
C MET A 32 -9.54 1.58 -1.52
N ALA A 33 -9.41 0.27 -1.52
CA ALA A 33 -10.12 -0.57 -2.48
C ALA A 33 -11.64 -0.46 -2.32
N LYS A 34 -12.10 -0.08 -1.15
CA LYS A 34 -13.54 0.08 -0.92
C LYS A 34 -14.14 1.16 -1.81
N HIS A 35 -13.33 2.08 -2.32
CA HIS A 35 -13.80 3.17 -3.15
C HIS A 35 -13.65 2.90 -4.64
N PHE A 36 -12.86 1.91 -5.02
CA PHE A 36 -12.53 1.69 -6.42
C PHE A 36 -13.10 0.40 -7.00
N GLY A 37 -13.71 -0.43 -6.16
CA GLY A 37 -14.22 -1.69 -6.63
C GLY A 37 -13.15 -2.68 -7.04
N LYS A 38 -11.91 -2.47 -6.63
CA LYS A 38 -10.80 -3.37 -6.90
C LYS A 38 -10.44 -4.13 -5.65
N GLN A 39 -9.88 -5.32 -5.85
CA GLN A 39 -9.38 -6.11 -4.73
C GLN A 39 -7.87 -6.14 -4.79
N PRO A 40 -7.17 -5.70 -3.74
CA PRO A 40 -5.70 -5.64 -3.78
C PRO A 40 -5.06 -6.98 -4.10
N ALA A 41 -5.56 -8.07 -3.51
CA ALA A 41 -4.98 -9.38 -3.77
C ALA A 41 -5.12 -9.78 -5.23
N HIS A 42 -6.25 -9.49 -5.84
CA HIS A 42 -6.47 -9.81 -7.24
C HIS A 42 -5.56 -8.98 -8.14
N TRP A 43 -5.47 -7.68 -7.84
CA TRP A 43 -4.60 -6.78 -8.62
C TRP A 43 -3.14 -7.20 -8.52
N LEU A 44 -2.70 -7.58 -7.33
CA LEU A 44 -1.32 -7.98 -7.11
C LEU A 44 -0.94 -9.26 -7.85
N ARG A 45 -1.91 -10.12 -8.17
CA ARG A 45 -1.62 -11.35 -8.88
C ARG A 45 -1.47 -11.18 -10.38
N SER A 46 -1.84 -10.03 -10.92
CA SER A 46 -1.72 -9.84 -12.36
C SER A 46 -0.25 -9.72 -12.75
N GLN A 47 0.06 -10.20 -13.94
CA GLN A 47 1.44 -10.21 -14.41
C GLN A 47 1.96 -8.78 -14.60
N SER A 48 1.12 -7.90 -15.13
CA SER A 48 1.55 -6.52 -15.34
C SER A 48 1.88 -5.82 -14.04
N THR A 49 1.11 -6.12 -12.98
CA THR A 49 1.39 -5.54 -11.67
C THR A 49 2.71 -6.05 -11.13
N GLN A 50 2.97 -7.34 -11.26
CA GLN A 50 4.22 -7.91 -10.78
C GLN A 50 5.41 -7.35 -11.52
N GLU A 51 5.28 -7.16 -12.83
CA GLU A 51 6.33 -6.53 -13.61
C GLU A 51 6.58 -5.09 -13.17
N PHE A 52 5.51 -4.37 -12.89
CA PHE A 52 5.62 -3.00 -12.40
C PHE A 52 6.35 -2.96 -11.05
N ILE A 53 5.95 -3.83 -10.12
CA ILE A 53 6.56 -3.85 -8.79
C ILE A 53 8.03 -4.24 -8.88
N ASN A 54 8.36 -5.22 -9.73
CA ASN A 54 9.74 -5.63 -9.90
C ASN A 54 10.60 -4.50 -10.49
N ALA A 55 10.06 -3.79 -11.47
CA ALA A 55 10.77 -2.67 -12.06
C ALA A 55 10.98 -1.55 -11.04
N LEU A 56 9.95 -1.26 -10.25
CA LEU A 56 10.03 -0.22 -9.24
C LEU A 56 11.03 -0.59 -8.16
N SER A 57 11.04 -1.85 -7.73
CA SER A 57 11.99 -2.29 -6.70
C SER A 57 13.43 -2.16 -7.20
N GLY A 58 13.67 -2.46 -8.46
CA GLY A 58 14.99 -2.26 -9.04
C GLY A 58 15.40 -0.80 -9.09
N MET A 59 14.49 0.07 -9.48
CA MET A 59 14.77 1.50 -9.55
C MET A 59 15.04 2.10 -8.17
N ARG A 60 14.34 1.63 -7.15
CA ARG A 60 14.48 2.16 -5.81
C ARG A 60 15.52 1.40 -4.98
N ASN A 61 16.15 0.39 -5.58
CA ASN A 61 17.17 -0.39 -4.91
C ASN A 61 16.66 -1.03 -3.62
N CYS A 62 15.47 -1.59 -3.71
CA CYS A 62 14.82 -2.26 -2.58
C CYS A 62 14.22 -3.57 -3.06
N ILE A 63 13.63 -4.33 -2.15
CA ILE A 63 12.97 -5.58 -2.51
C ILE A 63 11.46 -5.39 -2.55
N ALA A 64 10.76 -6.32 -3.20
CA ALA A 64 9.32 -6.16 -3.41
C ALA A 64 8.55 -6.07 -2.10
N THR A 65 8.99 -6.76 -1.05
CA THR A 65 8.30 -6.71 0.24
C THR A 65 8.44 -5.36 0.93
N ASP A 66 9.37 -4.53 0.49
CA ASP A 66 9.44 -3.15 0.96
C ASP A 66 8.34 -2.29 0.35
N LEU A 67 7.78 -2.72 -0.77
CA LEU A 67 6.78 -1.95 -1.49
C LEU A 67 5.36 -2.42 -1.19
N VAL A 68 5.19 -3.70 -0.89
CA VAL A 68 3.87 -4.27 -0.61
C VAL A 68 4.00 -5.22 0.56
N GLN A 69 3.19 -4.99 1.59
CA GLN A 69 3.18 -5.82 2.79
C GLN A 69 1.76 -6.24 3.11
N VAL A 70 1.57 -7.52 3.41
CA VAL A 70 0.28 -8.04 3.82
C VAL A 70 0.34 -8.32 5.31
N VAL A 71 -0.54 -7.69 6.07
CA VAL A 71 -0.62 -7.86 7.52
C VAL A 71 -1.94 -8.53 7.84
N ASN A 72 -1.87 -9.70 8.47
CA ASN A 72 -3.05 -10.49 8.80
C ASN A 72 -3.38 -10.32 10.27
N GLY A 73 -4.52 -9.68 10.53
CA GLY A 73 -4.99 -9.51 11.91
C GLY A 73 -4.35 -8.32 12.60
N GLY A 74 -4.87 -7.99 13.77
CA GLY A 74 -4.38 -6.86 14.56
C GLY A 74 -4.94 -5.53 14.09
N ASP A 75 -4.43 -4.46 14.68
CA ASP A 75 -4.93 -3.12 14.42
C ASP A 75 -4.55 -2.61 13.05
N ASN A 76 -3.47 -3.13 12.50
CA ASN A 76 -2.94 -2.65 11.22
C ASN A 76 -3.11 -3.67 10.12
N TYR A 77 -4.15 -4.49 10.21
CA TYR A 77 -4.34 -5.51 9.20
C TYR A 77 -4.69 -4.89 7.84
N GLY A 78 -4.35 -5.60 6.79
CA GLY A 78 -4.65 -5.19 5.43
C GLY A 78 -3.44 -5.34 4.53
N THR A 79 -3.61 -4.92 3.29
CA THR A 79 -2.53 -4.89 2.32
C THR A 79 -2.01 -3.47 2.25
N TRP A 80 -0.75 -3.29 2.61
CA TRP A 80 -0.13 -1.97 2.64
C TRP A 80 0.77 -1.82 1.44
N MET A 81 0.64 -0.71 0.74
CA MET A 81 1.42 -0.44 -0.47
C MET A 81 2.18 0.85 -0.32
N HIS A 82 3.42 0.85 -0.80
CA HIS A 82 4.18 2.07 -0.96
C HIS A 82 3.38 3.05 -1.81
N GLU A 83 3.56 4.36 -1.57
CA GLU A 83 2.74 5.37 -2.24
C GLU A 83 2.77 5.25 -3.76
N ASP A 84 3.91 4.91 -4.34
CA ASP A 84 3.99 4.77 -5.79
C ASP A 84 3.20 3.58 -6.30
N VAL A 85 3.18 2.50 -5.53
CA VAL A 85 2.38 1.32 -5.89
C VAL A 85 0.90 1.62 -5.72
N ALA A 86 0.56 2.34 -4.65
CA ALA A 86 -0.83 2.71 -4.40
C ALA A 86 -1.38 3.61 -5.50
N LEU A 87 -0.56 4.51 -6.02
CA LEU A 87 -0.99 5.36 -7.14
C LEU A 87 -1.33 4.53 -8.37
N GLU A 88 -0.53 3.53 -8.66
CA GLU A 88 -0.81 2.65 -9.80
C GLU A 88 -2.06 1.83 -9.53
N PHE A 89 -2.23 1.35 -8.31
CA PHE A 89 -3.43 0.59 -7.94
C PHE A 89 -4.69 1.42 -8.11
N ALA A 90 -4.62 2.71 -7.84
CA ALA A 90 -5.78 3.60 -7.89
C ALA A 90 -6.17 4.02 -9.31
N ARG A 91 -5.32 3.74 -10.28
CA ARG A 91 -5.60 4.14 -11.69
C ARG A 91 -6.69 3.30 -12.37
#